data_d0e4e9ee19e984e2575280e4bc3a3d8a
#
_entry.id   d0e4e9ee19e984e2575280e4bc3a3d8a
#
_cell.length_a   1.000
_cell.length_b   1.000
_cell.length_c   1.000
_cell.angle_alpha   90.00
_cell.angle_beta   90.00
_cell.angle_gamma   90.00
#
_symmetry.space_group_name_H-M   'P 1'
#
loop_
_entity.id
_entity.type
_entity.pdbx_description
1 polymer ?
#
loop_
_entity_poly.entity_id
_entity_poly.type
_entity_poly.pdbx_seq_one_letter_code
_entity_poly.pdbx_strand_id
1 'polypeptide(L)'
;MLANKGIVVGTGNKVEDFGVGFYTKYGDGGVDISPIADCNKTEVWELGKELGILKEIIDAPPTDGLWDDGRTDEGQLGFNYSELEDAMGNPKSPHREQYEKIRNQNLHKMEPI
;
A
#
# COMPACT_ATOMS: atom_id res chain seq x y z
N MET A 1 -5.57 3.62 -21.19
CA MET A 1 -4.79 4.69 -21.86
C MET A 1 -4.68 4.54 -23.38
N LEU A 2 -5.63 3.86 -23.99
CA LEU A 2 -5.59 3.58 -25.45
C LEU A 2 -5.61 4.87 -26.28
N ALA A 3 -6.43 5.86 -25.90
CA ALA A 3 -6.57 7.10 -26.65
C ALA A 3 -5.29 7.94 -26.72
N ASN A 4 -4.45 7.87 -25.68
CA ASN A 4 -3.25 8.69 -25.57
C ASN A 4 -1.95 7.93 -25.76
N LYS A 5 -2.04 6.64 -26.13
CA LYS A 5 -0.87 5.76 -26.34
C LYS A 5 0.09 5.76 -25.15
N GLY A 6 -0.44 5.90 -23.94
CA GLY A 6 0.34 5.87 -22.71
C GLY A 6 0.19 4.55 -21.97
N ILE A 7 0.89 4.45 -20.84
CA ILE A 7 0.74 3.35 -19.89
C ILE A 7 0.32 3.90 -18.54
N VAL A 8 -0.33 3.08 -17.74
CA VAL A 8 -0.72 3.45 -16.37
C VAL A 8 0.34 2.96 -15.40
N VAL A 9 0.89 3.90 -14.63
CA VAL A 9 1.91 3.60 -13.61
C VAL A 9 1.23 3.55 -12.25
N GLY A 10 1.28 2.39 -11.60
CA GLY A 10 0.74 2.20 -10.27
C GLY A 10 1.67 2.78 -9.19
N THR A 11 1.07 3.21 -8.10
CA THR A 11 1.76 3.83 -6.96
C THR A 11 1.63 3.03 -5.67
N GLY A 12 1.11 1.80 -5.75
CA GLY A 12 0.98 0.91 -4.60
C GLY A 12 2.33 0.36 -4.15
N ASN A 13 2.54 0.25 -2.84
CA ASN A 13 3.71 -0.36 -2.26
C ASN A 13 3.44 -1.81 -1.83
N LYS A 14 4.48 -2.52 -1.40
CA LYS A 14 4.41 -3.94 -1.04
C LYS A 14 3.41 -4.22 0.08
N VAL A 15 3.33 -3.37 1.09
CA VAL A 15 2.43 -3.56 2.24
C VAL A 15 0.97 -3.49 1.78
N GLU A 16 0.63 -2.51 0.96
CA GLU A 16 -0.73 -2.30 0.46
C GLU A 16 -1.13 -3.41 -0.51
N ASP A 17 -0.28 -3.70 -1.49
CA ASP A 17 -0.63 -4.57 -2.62
C ASP A 17 -0.49 -6.06 -2.29
N PHE A 18 0.62 -6.45 -1.67
CA PHE A 18 0.93 -7.86 -1.42
C PHE A 18 0.82 -8.25 0.05
N GLY A 19 0.71 -7.29 0.95
CA GLY A 19 0.46 -7.53 2.37
C GLY A 19 -1.03 -7.68 2.65
N VAL A 20 -1.70 -6.56 2.87
CA VAL A 20 -3.10 -6.53 3.32
C VAL A 20 -4.15 -6.43 2.21
N GLY A 21 -3.75 -6.16 0.98
CA GLY A 21 -4.69 -6.00 -0.13
C GLY A 21 -5.54 -4.72 -0.04
N PHE A 22 -4.95 -3.65 0.44
CA PHE A 22 -5.64 -2.37 0.61
C PHE A 22 -5.64 -1.56 -0.70
N TYR A 23 -6.40 -2.06 -1.68
CA TYR A 23 -6.56 -1.43 -2.98
C TYR A 23 -7.81 -1.97 -3.70
N THR A 24 -8.24 -1.29 -4.76
CA THR A 24 -9.34 -1.73 -5.61
C THR A 24 -8.79 -2.57 -6.77
N LYS A 25 -9.22 -3.82 -6.89
CA LYS A 25 -8.64 -4.81 -7.82
C LYS A 25 -8.52 -4.32 -9.27
N TYR A 26 -9.56 -3.73 -9.80
CA TYR A 26 -9.60 -3.25 -11.19
C TYR A 26 -9.51 -1.72 -11.30
N GLY A 27 -9.44 -1.02 -10.17
CA GLY A 27 -9.19 0.41 -10.10
C GLY A 27 -7.69 0.68 -9.96
N ASP A 28 -7.28 1.09 -8.79
CA ASP A 28 -5.86 1.37 -8.49
C ASP A 28 -4.95 0.14 -8.55
N GLY A 29 -5.51 -1.07 -8.51
CA GLY A 29 -4.77 -2.30 -8.76
C GLY A 29 -4.65 -2.67 -10.24
N GLY A 30 -5.45 -2.04 -11.12
CA GLY A 30 -5.47 -2.33 -12.56
C GLY A 30 -4.51 -1.46 -13.36
N VAL A 31 -3.21 -1.57 -13.09
CA VAL A 31 -2.17 -0.75 -13.70
C VAL A 31 -1.26 -1.59 -14.59
N ASP A 32 -0.53 -0.93 -15.50
CA ASP A 32 0.39 -1.61 -16.42
C ASP A 32 1.73 -1.95 -15.76
N ILE A 33 2.26 -1.04 -14.95
CA ILE A 33 3.50 -1.24 -14.18
C ILE A 33 3.35 -0.73 -12.75
N SER A 34 4.10 -1.32 -11.83
CA SER A 34 4.10 -0.96 -10.41
C SER A 34 5.53 -0.84 -9.90
N PRO A 35 6.19 0.31 -10.11
CA PRO A 35 7.63 0.45 -9.83
C PRO A 35 8.02 0.27 -8.36
N ILE A 36 7.14 0.58 -7.42
CA ILE A 36 7.41 0.48 -5.98
C ILE A 36 6.67 -0.68 -5.29
N ALA A 37 6.12 -1.61 -6.07
CA ALA A 37 5.33 -2.72 -5.53
C ALA A 37 6.15 -3.68 -4.66
N ASP A 38 7.47 -3.71 -4.78
CA ASP A 38 8.35 -4.54 -3.96
C ASP A 38 9.01 -3.78 -2.80
N CYS A 39 8.63 -2.53 -2.61
CA CYS A 39 9.12 -1.68 -1.52
C CYS A 39 8.11 -1.63 -0.39
N ASN A 40 8.58 -1.82 0.86
CA ASN A 40 7.78 -1.53 2.04
C ASN A 40 7.55 -0.03 2.17
N LYS A 41 6.57 0.38 2.97
CA LYS A 41 6.25 1.80 3.16
C LYS A 41 7.44 2.59 3.71
N THR A 42 8.18 2.04 4.66
CA THR A 42 9.39 2.68 5.20
C THR A 42 10.47 2.86 4.15
N GLU A 43 10.64 1.89 3.25
CA GLU A 43 11.55 1.98 2.12
C GLU A 43 11.13 3.08 1.13
N VAL A 44 9.84 3.25 0.90
CA VAL A 44 9.30 4.32 0.06
C VAL A 44 9.62 5.70 0.66
N TRP A 45 9.47 5.85 1.97
CA TRP A 45 9.84 7.10 2.66
C TRP A 45 11.33 7.40 2.55
N GLU A 46 12.19 6.39 2.71
CA GLU A 46 13.63 6.55 2.53
C GLU A 46 13.99 6.94 1.10
N LEU A 47 13.36 6.32 0.11
CA LEU A 47 13.52 6.65 -1.31
C LEU A 47 13.13 8.12 -1.57
N GLY A 48 12.04 8.57 -0.98
CA GLY A 48 11.59 9.95 -1.08
C GLY A 48 12.62 10.94 -0.55
N LYS A 49 13.24 10.63 0.58
CA LYS A 49 14.30 11.46 1.17
C LYS A 49 15.53 11.53 0.25
N GLU A 50 15.95 10.39 -0.30
CA GLU A 50 17.09 10.32 -1.23
C GLU A 50 16.84 11.09 -2.53
N LEU A 51 15.61 11.09 -3.02
CA LEU A 51 15.21 11.80 -4.24
C LEU A 51 14.94 13.29 -4.01
N GLY A 52 15.02 13.78 -2.77
CA GLY A 52 14.78 15.19 -2.45
C GLY A 52 13.31 15.59 -2.49
N ILE A 53 12.40 14.66 -2.25
CA ILE A 53 10.97 14.95 -2.17
C ILE A 53 10.68 15.88 -0.99
N LEU A 54 9.75 16.82 -1.15
CA LEU A 54 9.38 17.78 -0.12
C LEU A 54 8.98 17.08 1.18
N LYS A 55 9.45 17.61 2.30
CA LYS A 55 9.18 17.04 3.63
C LYS A 55 7.69 16.94 3.93
N GLU A 56 6.89 17.92 3.51
CA GLU A 56 5.45 17.93 3.70
C GLU A 56 4.77 16.72 3.05
N ILE A 57 5.31 16.25 1.94
CA ILE A 57 4.80 15.06 1.24
C ILE A 57 5.21 13.78 1.99
N ILE A 58 6.47 13.71 2.42
CA ILE A 58 6.99 12.53 3.13
C ILE A 58 6.31 12.35 4.49
N ASP A 59 6.09 13.44 5.21
CA ASP A 59 5.52 13.42 6.56
C ASP A 59 3.99 13.36 6.56
N ALA A 60 3.33 13.50 5.41
CA ALA A 60 1.87 13.46 5.31
C ALA A 60 1.33 12.11 5.79
N PRO A 61 0.27 12.08 6.63
CA PRO A 61 -0.37 10.83 7.02
C PRO A 61 -0.94 10.11 5.81
N PRO A 62 -0.70 8.79 5.67
CA PRO A 62 -1.26 8.01 4.55
C PRO A 62 -2.79 8.03 4.59
N THR A 63 -3.40 8.36 3.44
CA THR A 63 -4.86 8.39 3.29
C THR A 63 -5.22 8.06 1.84
N ASP A 64 -6.41 7.51 1.62
CA ASP A 64 -6.93 7.27 0.27
C ASP A 64 -7.59 8.53 -0.34
N GLY A 65 -7.82 9.56 0.48
CA GLY A 65 -8.41 10.82 0.01
C GLY A 65 -9.88 10.73 -0.42
N LEU A 66 -10.55 9.62 -0.12
CA LEU A 66 -11.93 9.37 -0.55
C LEU A 66 -12.99 9.92 0.41
N TRP A 67 -12.61 10.28 1.61
CA TRP A 67 -13.53 10.66 2.69
C TRP A 67 -13.23 12.08 3.17
N ASP A 68 -14.30 12.81 3.50
CA ASP A 68 -14.20 14.19 3.99
C ASP A 68 -13.78 14.29 5.46
N ASP A 69 -13.83 13.18 6.20
CA ASP A 69 -13.54 13.15 7.64
C ASP A 69 -12.04 13.02 7.97
N GLY A 70 -11.19 12.99 6.94
CA GLY A 70 -9.74 12.92 7.14
C GLY A 70 -9.21 11.58 7.62
N ARG A 71 -9.99 10.49 7.48
CA ARG A 71 -9.52 9.17 7.92
C ARG A 71 -8.27 8.74 7.16
N THR A 72 -7.33 8.10 7.90
CA THR A 72 -6.06 7.63 7.36
C THR A 72 -6.11 6.13 7.06
N ASP A 73 -5.13 5.65 6.27
CA ASP A 73 -4.96 4.21 6.00
C ASP A 73 -4.76 3.44 7.31
N GLU A 74 -3.90 3.97 8.21
CA GLU A 74 -3.64 3.34 9.50
C GLU A 74 -4.90 3.27 10.36
N GLY A 75 -5.74 4.31 10.34
CA GLY A 75 -7.02 4.32 11.03
C GLY A 75 -8.00 3.29 10.49
N GLN A 76 -8.06 3.11 9.18
CA GLN A 76 -8.94 2.12 8.53
C GLN A 76 -8.47 0.69 8.75
N LEU A 77 -7.14 0.44 8.72
CA LEU A 77 -6.57 -0.89 8.90
C LEU A 77 -6.44 -1.30 10.36
N GLY A 78 -6.39 -0.35 11.29
CA GLY A 78 -6.17 -0.60 12.71
C GLY A 78 -4.71 -0.86 13.08
N PHE A 79 -3.77 -0.65 12.14
CA PHE A 79 -2.34 -0.80 12.33
C PHE A 79 -1.60 0.39 11.72
N ASN A 80 -0.42 0.70 12.24
CA ASN A 80 0.52 1.54 11.50
C ASN A 80 1.35 0.68 10.54
N TYR A 81 2.07 1.31 9.61
CA TYR A 81 2.86 0.59 8.62
C TYR A 81 4.02 -0.20 9.23
N SER A 82 4.63 0.29 10.32
CA SER A 82 5.68 -0.45 11.02
C SER A 82 5.18 -1.77 11.60
N GLU A 83 3.98 -1.76 12.18
CA GLU A 83 3.34 -2.96 12.70
C GLU A 83 3.00 -3.96 11.60
N LEU A 84 2.51 -3.48 10.46
CA LEU A 84 2.22 -4.32 9.30
C LEU A 84 3.49 -4.94 8.71
N GLU A 85 4.56 -4.18 8.59
CA GLU A 85 5.83 -4.68 8.08
C GLU A 85 6.44 -5.74 9.02
N ASP A 86 6.33 -5.55 10.32
CA ASP A 86 6.74 -6.55 11.31
C ASP A 86 5.94 -7.83 11.15
N ALA A 87 4.62 -7.73 11.03
CA ALA A 87 3.75 -8.87 10.83
C ALA A 87 4.06 -9.64 9.54
N MET A 88 4.41 -8.93 8.46
CA MET A 88 4.78 -9.55 7.18
C MET A 88 6.08 -10.32 7.25
N GLY A 89 7.08 -9.78 7.96
CA GLY A 89 8.42 -10.36 8.04
C GLY A 89 8.64 -11.32 9.21
N ASN A 90 7.77 -11.32 10.21
CA ASN A 90 7.95 -12.11 11.44
C ASN A 90 6.71 -12.95 11.75
N PRO A 91 6.77 -14.29 11.54
CA PRO A 91 5.64 -15.18 11.84
C PRO A 91 5.22 -15.20 13.33
N LYS A 92 6.09 -14.75 14.22
CA LYS A 92 5.84 -14.70 15.67
C LYS A 92 5.38 -13.33 16.15
N SER A 93 5.16 -12.37 15.25
CA SER A 93 4.68 -11.04 15.60
C SER A 93 3.32 -11.12 16.30
N PRO A 94 3.08 -10.31 17.35
CA PRO A 94 1.77 -10.25 18.00
C PRO A 94 0.67 -9.72 17.06
N HIS A 95 1.04 -9.09 15.94
CA HIS A 95 0.11 -8.56 14.94
C HIS A 95 -0.18 -9.56 13.81
N ARG A 96 0.51 -10.71 13.79
CA ARG A 96 0.46 -11.65 12.65
C ARG A 96 -0.94 -12.22 12.41
N GLU A 97 -1.66 -12.59 13.45
CA GLU A 97 -2.99 -13.18 13.34
C GLU A 97 -3.97 -12.23 12.67
N GLN A 98 -4.02 -10.98 13.12
CA GLN A 98 -4.89 -9.97 12.55
C GLN A 98 -4.47 -9.60 11.12
N TYR A 99 -3.17 -9.51 10.86
CA TYR A 99 -2.62 -9.30 9.54
C TYR A 99 -3.07 -10.39 8.56
N GLU A 100 -2.93 -11.65 8.94
CA GLU A 100 -3.35 -12.78 8.10
C GLU A 100 -4.85 -12.78 7.83
N LYS A 101 -5.66 -12.39 8.81
CA LYS A 101 -7.09 -12.27 8.66
C LYS A 101 -7.45 -11.23 7.59
N ILE A 102 -6.84 -10.06 7.64
CA ILE A 102 -7.06 -9.00 6.65
C ILE A 102 -6.59 -9.46 5.27
N ARG A 103 -5.41 -10.05 5.20
CA ARG A 103 -4.84 -10.55 3.94
C ARG A 103 -5.74 -11.59 3.29
N ASN A 104 -6.24 -12.54 4.08
CA ASN A 104 -7.12 -13.61 3.58
C ASN A 104 -8.44 -13.07 3.03
N GLN A 105 -8.98 -12.01 3.61
CA GLN A 105 -10.18 -11.35 3.11
C GLN A 105 -9.95 -10.71 1.73
N ASN A 106 -8.72 -10.38 1.39
CA ASN A 106 -8.35 -9.65 0.17
C ASN A 106 -7.53 -10.48 -0.83
N LEU A 107 -7.29 -11.77 -0.56
CA LEU A 107 -6.49 -12.64 -1.45
C LEU A 107 -7.01 -12.67 -2.88
N HIS A 108 -8.33 -12.62 -3.07
CA HIS A 108 -8.94 -12.62 -4.39
C HIS A 108 -8.46 -11.46 -5.29
N LYS A 109 -8.01 -10.37 -4.70
CA LYS A 109 -7.48 -9.22 -5.45
C LYS A 109 -6.09 -9.47 -6.03
N MET A 110 -5.35 -10.41 -5.44
CA MET A 110 -3.97 -10.73 -5.82
C MET A 110 -3.91 -11.80 -6.89
N GLU A 111 -5.03 -12.47 -7.17
CA GLU A 111 -5.12 -13.51 -8.20
C GLU A 111 -5.67 -12.92 -9.50
N PRO A 112 -5.06 -13.21 -10.66
CA PRO A 112 -5.60 -12.82 -11.96
C PRO A 112 -6.90 -13.60 -12.24
N ILE A 113 -7.78 -12.99 -13.00
CA ILE A 113 -9.00 -13.64 -13.48
C ILE A 113 -8.81 -14.11 -14.90
#